data_159d6fa19c165c6fabbf34272b993530
#
_entry.id   159d6fa19c165c6fabbf34272b993530
#
_cell.length_a   1.000
_cell.length_b   1.000
_cell.length_c   1.000
_cell.angle_alpha   90.00
_cell.angle_beta   90.00
_cell.angle_gamma   90.00
#
_symmetry.space_group_name_H-M   'P 1'
#
loop_
_entity.id
_entity.type
_entity.pdbx_description
1 polymer ?
#
loop_
_entity_poly.entity_id
_entity_poly.type
_entity_poly.pdbx_seq_one_letter_code
_entity_poly.pdbx_strand_id
1 'polypeptide(L)'
;MEIATAEAPDGRSLLVKVYGRDAWDGQLLASAWSSLWYRGDTPHLSLGRREQVEHEAFVTLLAERAGVSVLPVVAAGMAFQRDALLVTETTSRSLRTLDPQQVNDELLESIWRNLGRLHALGVAHRRLDASRILIRPDGTPAFGDFGGAAVAADDSEIAADRAQVLVATALAAGPERAASAAAAALGDDALSQALPLLQPAAFERPTRRAVSEQDWDLETLRKACAEAVGVELPKLAKLRRVSIQSIGLVLLIALVAYAIISALADVGLANLVDEFKAADLGWLAIALPLSPMVPVVHAFATLGASFRPLRYGPVLMLEYAIQFIALAVPSSAARLALDVRFFGRNGIEGGAAISIGVIASVCGFVVQVLLIVVISLSGLASLDLGGADATTTSSTSDASSTGGHRLLLLTAVLVVLGVIVTLAVPKYRTAVRLAVPRYRAMLRAQASSAASALRVLRSPPKVALILAGNLGAQVLQAVILGLCLRAFGFHATMAELILVNTIANLFAGFMPVPGGMGVAEAAYTAGLMALGVPNAPALSTSIAFRMVTYYLPPVWGSIAMRWLRQHSYL
;
A
#
# COMPACT_ATOMS: atom_id res chain seq x y z
N MET A 1 -21.67 -4.53 16.65
CA MET A 1 -22.99 -4.81 16.05
C MET A 1 -23.74 -5.66 17.03
N GLU A 2 -24.84 -5.16 17.50
CA GLU A 2 -25.77 -5.93 18.36
C GLU A 2 -26.89 -6.45 17.46
N ILE A 3 -27.29 -7.69 17.69
CA ILE A 3 -28.34 -8.37 16.93
C ILE A 3 -29.39 -8.80 17.96
N ALA A 4 -30.63 -8.38 17.74
CA ALA A 4 -31.79 -8.78 18.51
C ALA A 4 -32.86 -9.36 17.58
N THR A 5 -33.64 -10.30 18.08
CA THR A 5 -34.85 -10.78 17.43
C THR A 5 -36.06 -10.15 18.07
N ALA A 6 -37.02 -9.74 17.27
CA ALA A 6 -38.31 -9.18 17.72
C ALA A 6 -39.45 -9.86 16.94
N GLU A 7 -40.64 -9.81 17.49
CA GLU A 7 -41.85 -10.27 16.81
C GLU A 7 -42.71 -9.05 16.47
N ALA A 8 -43.10 -8.94 15.20
CA ALA A 8 -43.99 -7.88 14.76
C ALA A 8 -45.45 -8.16 15.23
N PRO A 9 -46.31 -7.13 15.31
CA PRO A 9 -47.70 -7.33 15.72
C PRO A 9 -48.52 -8.30 14.86
N ASP A 10 -48.05 -8.54 13.64
CA ASP A 10 -48.64 -9.48 12.68
C ASP A 10 -48.04 -10.90 12.75
N GLY A 11 -47.18 -11.17 13.75
CA GLY A 11 -46.57 -12.47 14.02
C GLY A 11 -45.33 -12.76 13.18
N ARG A 12 -44.84 -11.80 12.37
CA ARG A 12 -43.57 -11.98 11.62
C ARG A 12 -42.38 -11.84 12.55
N SER A 13 -41.40 -12.75 12.41
CA SER A 13 -40.13 -12.65 13.10
C SER A 13 -39.24 -11.61 12.43
N LEU A 14 -38.69 -10.70 13.20
CA LEU A 14 -37.82 -9.63 12.76
C LEU A 14 -36.41 -9.77 13.33
N LEU A 15 -35.42 -9.47 12.52
CA LEU A 15 -34.03 -9.33 12.91
C LEU A 15 -33.67 -7.85 12.96
N VAL A 16 -33.29 -7.40 14.13
CA VAL A 16 -32.90 -6.00 14.39
C VAL A 16 -31.38 -5.95 14.55
N LYS A 17 -30.71 -5.30 13.61
CA LYS A 17 -29.27 -5.05 13.66
C LYS A 17 -29.03 -3.61 14.11
N VAL A 18 -28.28 -3.43 15.21
CA VAL A 18 -27.89 -2.12 15.74
C VAL A 18 -26.38 -1.92 15.55
N TYR A 19 -26.03 -0.88 14.83
CA TYR A 19 -24.64 -0.48 14.55
C TYR A 19 -24.21 0.62 15.52
N GLY A 20 -23.78 0.22 16.74
CA GLY A 20 -23.28 1.10 17.79
C GLY A 20 -21.83 1.57 17.57
N ARG A 21 -21.38 2.51 18.41
CA ARG A 21 -20.06 3.18 18.26
C ARG A 21 -18.87 2.22 18.45
N ASP A 22 -18.91 1.40 19.47
CA ASP A 22 -17.78 0.50 19.82
C ASP A 22 -17.60 -0.65 18.82
N ALA A 23 -18.69 -1.08 18.19
CA ALA A 23 -18.65 -2.12 17.17
C ALA A 23 -18.00 -1.67 15.87
N TRP A 24 -18.09 -0.38 15.53
CA TRP A 24 -17.52 0.20 14.31
C TRP A 24 -15.99 0.27 14.39
N ASP A 25 -15.44 0.69 15.54
CA ASP A 25 -13.98 0.78 15.75
C ASP A 25 -13.33 -0.62 15.67
N GLY A 26 -13.99 -1.65 16.20
CA GLY A 26 -13.54 -3.04 16.10
C GLY A 26 -13.58 -3.59 14.69
N GLN A 27 -14.60 -3.24 13.88
CA GLN A 27 -14.70 -3.66 12.48
C GLN A 27 -13.68 -2.97 11.58
N LEU A 28 -13.40 -1.68 11.80
CA LEU A 28 -12.34 -0.97 11.07
C LEU A 28 -10.98 -1.59 11.30
N LEU A 29 -10.63 -1.89 12.54
CA LEU A 29 -9.36 -2.55 12.87
C LEU A 29 -9.29 -3.96 12.27
N ALA A 30 -10.37 -4.73 12.34
CA ALA A 30 -10.44 -6.07 11.74
C ALA A 30 -10.34 -6.01 10.21
N SER A 31 -11.02 -5.06 9.56
CA SER A 31 -10.98 -4.88 8.10
C SER A 31 -9.61 -4.40 7.63
N ALA A 32 -9.00 -3.45 8.35
CA ALA A 32 -7.64 -3.01 8.07
C ALA A 32 -6.63 -4.15 8.24
N TRP A 33 -6.81 -4.96 9.29
CA TRP A 33 -5.98 -6.14 9.54
C TRP A 33 -6.16 -7.20 8.45
N SER A 34 -7.40 -7.55 8.06
CA SER A 34 -7.66 -8.55 7.03
C SER A 34 -7.16 -8.10 5.66
N SER A 35 -7.34 -6.82 5.30
CA SER A 35 -6.83 -6.27 4.03
C SER A 35 -5.30 -6.26 3.94
N LEU A 36 -4.62 -6.17 5.08
CA LEU A 36 -3.16 -6.27 5.15
C LEU A 36 -2.67 -7.69 4.86
N TRP A 37 -3.42 -8.72 5.31
CA TRP A 37 -2.97 -10.11 5.31
C TRP A 37 -3.50 -10.95 4.15
N TYR A 38 -4.67 -10.59 3.57
CA TYR A 38 -5.33 -11.39 2.53
C TYR A 38 -5.54 -10.61 1.22
N ARG A 39 -5.38 -11.30 0.08
CA ARG A 39 -5.74 -10.78 -1.24
C ARG A 39 -7.22 -11.04 -1.47
N GLY A 40 -7.96 -10.06 -1.97
CA GLY A 40 -9.38 -10.18 -2.28
C GLY A 40 -10.31 -9.52 -1.25
N ASP A 41 -9.80 -9.19 -0.06
CA ASP A 41 -10.54 -8.45 0.93
C ASP A 41 -10.29 -6.94 0.71
N THR A 42 -10.91 -6.37 -0.32
CA THR A 42 -10.98 -4.90 -0.44
C THR A 42 -12.03 -4.44 0.56
N PRO A 43 -11.63 -3.78 1.67
CA PRO A 43 -12.61 -3.31 2.61
C PRO A 43 -13.50 -2.29 1.90
N HIS A 44 -14.81 -2.52 1.87
CA HIS A 44 -15.75 -1.42 1.71
C HIS A 44 -15.61 -0.56 2.98
N LEU A 45 -14.73 0.43 2.90
CA LEU A 45 -14.62 1.46 3.91
C LEU A 45 -15.89 2.32 3.83
N SER A 46 -16.98 1.81 4.40
CA SER A 46 -18.10 2.68 4.74
C SER A 46 -17.60 3.62 5.84
N LEU A 47 -17.43 4.89 5.50
CA LEU A 47 -16.89 5.92 6.41
C LEU A 47 -17.83 6.26 7.56
N GLY A 48 -19.03 5.64 7.61
CA GLY A 48 -20.03 5.89 8.64
C GLY A 48 -21.01 4.74 8.83
N ARG A 49 -21.55 4.63 10.06
CA ARG A 49 -22.56 3.64 10.43
C ARG A 49 -23.83 3.74 9.58
N ARG A 50 -24.23 4.95 9.26
CA ARG A 50 -25.37 5.25 8.41
C ARG A 50 -25.15 4.69 6.99
N GLU A 51 -23.96 4.94 6.40
CA GLU A 51 -23.61 4.44 5.07
C GLU A 51 -23.62 2.92 5.01
N GLN A 52 -23.23 2.24 6.11
CA GLN A 52 -23.24 0.78 6.19
C GLN A 52 -24.67 0.23 6.17
N VAL A 53 -25.59 0.84 6.91
CA VAL A 53 -27.00 0.47 6.90
C VAL A 53 -27.65 0.80 5.55
N GLU A 54 -27.36 1.98 4.99
CA GLU A 54 -27.85 2.39 3.66
C GLU A 54 -27.33 1.43 2.56
N HIS A 55 -26.07 1.02 2.63
CA HIS A 55 -25.49 0.07 1.70
C HIS A 55 -26.17 -1.31 1.78
N GLU A 56 -26.29 -1.87 2.99
CA GLU A 56 -26.91 -3.19 3.19
C GLU A 56 -28.38 -3.17 2.74
N ALA A 57 -29.13 -2.16 3.12
CA ALA A 57 -30.52 -1.98 2.71
C ALA A 57 -30.64 -1.81 1.18
N PHE A 58 -29.77 -1.00 0.58
CA PHE A 58 -29.78 -0.77 -0.88
C PHE A 58 -29.50 -2.07 -1.66
N VAL A 59 -28.46 -2.80 -1.29
CA VAL A 59 -28.10 -4.05 -2.00
C VAL A 59 -29.18 -5.11 -1.81
N THR A 60 -29.78 -5.23 -0.62
CA THR A 60 -30.89 -6.16 -0.37
C THR A 60 -32.10 -5.81 -1.23
N LEU A 61 -32.51 -4.56 -1.29
CA LEU A 61 -33.63 -4.10 -2.13
C LEU A 61 -33.35 -4.25 -3.63
N LEU A 62 -32.10 -4.02 -4.06
CA LEU A 62 -31.68 -4.24 -5.45
C LEU A 62 -31.80 -5.72 -5.83
N ALA A 63 -31.33 -6.63 -4.97
CA ALA A 63 -31.42 -8.06 -5.16
C ALA A 63 -32.87 -8.53 -5.18
N GLU A 64 -33.69 -8.08 -4.23
CA GLU A 64 -35.12 -8.38 -4.15
C GLU A 64 -35.87 -7.96 -5.44
N ARG A 65 -35.63 -6.73 -5.90
CA ARG A 65 -36.26 -6.19 -7.11
C ARG A 65 -35.91 -6.99 -8.37
N ALA A 66 -34.75 -7.62 -8.40
CA ALA A 66 -34.30 -8.46 -9.51
C ALA A 66 -34.73 -9.92 -9.38
N GLY A 67 -35.56 -10.26 -8.39
CA GLY A 67 -36.08 -11.61 -8.19
C GLY A 67 -35.12 -12.56 -7.49
N VAL A 68 -34.07 -12.05 -6.83
CA VAL A 68 -33.27 -12.82 -5.90
C VAL A 68 -34.06 -13.00 -4.61
N SER A 69 -34.16 -14.24 -4.12
CA SER A 69 -34.80 -14.51 -2.84
C SER A 69 -33.91 -14.03 -1.70
N VAL A 70 -34.33 -12.99 -1.02
CA VAL A 70 -33.64 -12.34 0.12
C VAL A 70 -34.58 -12.16 1.29
N LEU A 71 -34.07 -11.85 2.46
CA LEU A 71 -34.90 -11.40 3.58
C LEU A 71 -35.32 -9.95 3.35
N PRO A 72 -36.63 -9.63 3.30
CA PRO A 72 -37.09 -8.28 3.02
C PRO A 72 -36.64 -7.28 4.07
N VAL A 73 -36.27 -6.09 3.63
CA VAL A 73 -35.98 -4.94 4.51
C VAL A 73 -37.31 -4.35 4.97
N VAL A 74 -37.52 -4.33 6.29
CA VAL A 74 -38.71 -3.77 6.92
C VAL A 74 -38.51 -2.31 7.28
N ALA A 75 -37.34 -1.95 7.83
CA ALA A 75 -36.98 -0.58 8.18
C ALA A 75 -35.47 -0.39 8.16
N ALA A 76 -35.03 0.81 7.78
CA ALA A 76 -33.64 1.25 7.87
C ALA A 76 -33.62 2.70 8.33
N GLY A 77 -32.75 3.06 9.28
CA GLY A 77 -32.69 4.44 9.79
C GLY A 77 -31.74 4.63 10.95
N MET A 78 -31.94 5.73 11.65
CA MET A 78 -31.16 6.10 12.84
C MET A 78 -32.05 5.94 14.09
N ALA A 79 -31.53 5.23 15.08
CA ALA A 79 -32.16 5.09 16.38
C ALA A 79 -31.76 6.22 17.35
N PHE A 80 -32.38 6.26 18.54
CA PHE A 80 -31.98 7.16 19.61
C PHE A 80 -30.48 7.02 19.90
N GLN A 81 -29.80 8.13 20.21
CA GLN A 81 -28.36 8.24 20.46
C GLN A 81 -27.44 8.09 19.21
N ARG A 82 -27.96 8.27 17.99
CA ARG A 82 -27.22 8.22 16.74
C ARG A 82 -26.69 6.85 16.32
N ASP A 83 -27.25 5.76 16.83
CA ASP A 83 -26.97 4.42 16.32
C ASP A 83 -27.76 4.16 15.04
N ALA A 84 -27.14 3.48 14.07
CA ALA A 84 -27.81 3.12 12.85
C ALA A 84 -28.52 1.75 13.03
N LEU A 85 -29.73 1.65 12.46
CA LEU A 85 -30.62 0.51 12.64
C LEU A 85 -31.04 -0.06 11.29
N LEU A 86 -30.94 -1.38 11.15
CA LEU A 86 -31.52 -2.13 10.06
C LEU A 86 -32.44 -3.21 10.61
N VAL A 87 -33.68 -3.24 10.13
CA VAL A 87 -34.65 -4.27 10.48
C VAL A 87 -34.99 -5.05 9.21
N THR A 88 -34.80 -6.37 9.26
CA THR A 88 -35.19 -7.30 8.17
C THR A 88 -36.14 -8.36 8.72
N GLU A 89 -36.96 -8.93 7.86
CA GLU A 89 -37.62 -10.19 8.23
C GLU A 89 -36.55 -11.25 8.48
N THR A 90 -36.88 -12.26 9.28
CA THR A 90 -35.98 -13.39 9.56
C THR A 90 -36.74 -14.69 9.71
N THR A 91 -36.01 -15.77 9.68
CA THR A 91 -36.48 -17.11 9.99
C THR A 91 -35.47 -17.79 10.90
N SER A 92 -35.92 -18.62 11.80
CA SER A 92 -35.03 -19.40 12.69
C SER A 92 -34.31 -20.55 11.95
N ARG A 93 -34.72 -20.87 10.72
CA ARG A 93 -34.17 -21.97 9.93
C ARG A 93 -33.11 -21.46 8.98
N SER A 94 -31.90 -21.94 9.16
CA SER A 94 -30.80 -21.74 8.23
C SER A 94 -30.29 -23.08 7.71
N LEU A 95 -29.56 -23.08 6.59
CA LEU A 95 -28.92 -24.27 6.06
C LEU A 95 -28.04 -25.00 7.08
N ARG A 96 -27.44 -24.22 8.02
CA ARG A 96 -26.63 -24.75 9.12
C ARG A 96 -27.45 -25.52 10.17
N THR A 97 -28.72 -25.14 10.39
CA THR A 97 -29.57 -25.71 11.44
C THR A 97 -30.55 -26.73 10.88
N LEU A 98 -30.56 -26.95 9.56
CA LEU A 98 -31.42 -27.88 8.90
C LEU A 98 -30.93 -29.31 9.15
N ASP A 99 -31.87 -30.23 9.37
CA ASP A 99 -31.55 -31.66 9.43
C ASP A 99 -31.05 -32.12 8.05
N PRO A 100 -29.93 -32.86 7.94
CA PRO A 100 -29.42 -33.37 6.67
C PRO A 100 -30.47 -34.15 5.84
N GLN A 101 -31.44 -34.81 6.47
CA GLN A 101 -32.53 -35.50 5.78
C GLN A 101 -33.52 -34.54 5.09
N GLN A 102 -33.57 -33.28 5.51
CA GLN A 102 -34.41 -32.24 4.89
C GLN A 102 -33.71 -31.53 3.72
N VAL A 103 -32.41 -31.77 3.53
CA VAL A 103 -31.64 -31.20 2.42
C VAL A 103 -31.79 -32.10 1.21
N ASN A 104 -32.79 -31.82 0.38
CA ASN A 104 -33.03 -32.51 -0.87
C ASN A 104 -32.30 -31.80 -2.05
N ASP A 105 -32.26 -32.46 -3.20
CA ASP A 105 -31.54 -31.94 -4.38
C ASP A 105 -32.24 -30.69 -4.97
N GLU A 106 -33.57 -30.59 -4.82
CA GLU A 106 -34.35 -29.41 -5.23
C GLU A 106 -33.95 -28.15 -4.43
N LEU A 107 -33.73 -28.31 -3.12
CA LEU A 107 -33.21 -27.22 -2.29
C LEU A 107 -31.82 -26.80 -2.71
N LEU A 108 -30.91 -27.75 -2.95
CA LEU A 108 -29.56 -27.45 -3.44
C LEU A 108 -29.60 -26.71 -4.78
N GLU A 109 -30.39 -27.18 -5.72
CA GLU A 109 -30.58 -26.53 -7.02
C GLU A 109 -31.14 -25.09 -6.86
N SER A 110 -32.14 -24.93 -5.98
CA SER A 110 -32.74 -23.59 -5.73
C SER A 110 -31.76 -22.60 -5.12
N ILE A 111 -30.85 -23.04 -4.23
CA ILE A 111 -29.76 -22.24 -3.69
C ILE A 111 -28.85 -21.75 -4.82
N TRP A 112 -28.42 -22.66 -5.69
CA TRP A 112 -27.55 -22.32 -6.83
C TRP A 112 -28.25 -21.41 -7.84
N ARG A 113 -29.51 -21.64 -8.13
CA ARG A 113 -30.31 -20.76 -9.00
C ARG A 113 -30.46 -19.35 -8.42
N ASN A 114 -30.67 -19.26 -7.11
CA ASN A 114 -30.74 -17.97 -6.42
C ASN A 114 -29.40 -17.20 -6.46
N LEU A 115 -28.28 -17.91 -6.26
CA LEU A 115 -26.93 -17.36 -6.41
C LEU A 115 -26.67 -16.88 -7.85
N GLY A 116 -27.08 -17.67 -8.84
CA GLY A 116 -26.94 -17.28 -10.25
C GLY A 116 -27.67 -15.98 -10.59
N ARG A 117 -28.87 -15.77 -10.03
CA ARG A 117 -29.61 -14.50 -10.18
C ARG A 117 -28.87 -13.32 -9.55
N LEU A 118 -28.27 -13.51 -8.36
CA LEU A 118 -27.48 -12.50 -7.69
C LEU A 118 -26.25 -12.10 -8.52
N HIS A 119 -25.52 -13.10 -9.02
CA HIS A 119 -24.33 -12.88 -9.85
C HIS A 119 -24.66 -12.24 -11.22
N ALA A 120 -25.82 -12.54 -11.79
CA ALA A 120 -26.29 -11.90 -13.02
C ALA A 120 -26.52 -10.39 -12.90
N LEU A 121 -26.70 -9.88 -11.66
CA LEU A 121 -26.75 -8.44 -11.36
C LEU A 121 -25.36 -7.81 -11.23
N GLY A 122 -24.26 -8.60 -11.31
CA GLY A 122 -22.93 -8.13 -10.98
C GLY A 122 -22.75 -7.89 -9.48
N VAL A 123 -23.51 -8.59 -8.62
CA VAL A 123 -23.42 -8.46 -7.16
C VAL A 123 -22.80 -9.72 -6.58
N ALA A 124 -21.74 -9.58 -5.80
CA ALA A 124 -21.18 -10.64 -4.96
C ALA A 124 -21.56 -10.40 -3.50
N HIS A 125 -21.99 -11.43 -2.80
CA HIS A 125 -22.37 -11.37 -1.40
C HIS A 125 -21.14 -11.31 -0.47
N ARG A 126 -20.07 -12.01 -0.85
CA ARG A 126 -18.74 -12.10 -0.22
C ARG A 126 -18.68 -12.81 1.15
N ARG A 127 -19.84 -13.13 1.75
CA ARG A 127 -19.94 -13.76 3.07
C ARG A 127 -21.05 -14.80 3.14
N LEU A 128 -21.24 -15.62 2.09
CA LEU A 128 -22.27 -16.66 2.02
C LEU A 128 -21.83 -17.96 2.71
N ASP A 129 -21.99 -18.03 4.02
CA ASP A 129 -21.87 -19.29 4.76
C ASP A 129 -23.25 -19.96 5.00
N ALA A 130 -23.25 -21.16 5.55
CA ALA A 130 -24.48 -21.92 5.84
C ALA A 130 -25.44 -21.23 6.83
N SER A 131 -24.98 -20.25 7.60
CA SER A 131 -25.82 -19.49 8.53
C SER A 131 -26.56 -18.32 7.86
N ARG A 132 -26.07 -17.85 6.71
CA ARG A 132 -26.65 -16.76 5.92
C ARG A 132 -27.52 -17.24 4.76
N ILE A 133 -27.55 -18.55 4.53
CA ILE A 133 -28.51 -19.21 3.63
C ILE A 133 -29.68 -19.63 4.52
N LEU A 134 -30.77 -18.86 4.48
CA LEU A 134 -31.93 -19.03 5.34
C LEU A 134 -33.02 -19.77 4.57
N ILE A 135 -33.81 -20.57 5.25
CA ILE A 135 -34.88 -21.36 4.63
C ILE A 135 -36.23 -20.82 5.13
N ARG A 136 -37.02 -20.33 4.18
CA ARG A 136 -38.37 -19.82 4.47
C ARG A 136 -39.31 -20.93 4.89
N PRO A 137 -40.46 -20.60 5.50
CA PRO A 137 -41.47 -21.60 5.86
C PRO A 137 -42.00 -22.44 4.67
N ASP A 138 -41.97 -21.86 3.46
CA ASP A 138 -42.36 -22.53 2.22
C ASP A 138 -41.24 -23.44 1.65
N GLY A 139 -40.09 -23.55 2.33
CA GLY A 139 -38.95 -24.35 1.89
C GLY A 139 -38.01 -23.63 0.91
N THR A 140 -38.32 -22.40 0.48
CA THR A 140 -37.45 -21.66 -0.45
C THR A 140 -36.24 -21.07 0.27
N PRO A 141 -35.01 -21.14 -0.34
CA PRO A 141 -33.83 -20.51 0.23
C PRO A 141 -33.86 -18.98 0.01
N ALA A 142 -33.39 -18.22 1.00
CA ALA A 142 -33.21 -16.78 0.93
C ALA A 142 -31.84 -16.40 1.47
N PHE A 143 -31.20 -15.40 0.86
CA PHE A 143 -29.93 -14.85 1.35
C PHE A 143 -30.16 -13.69 2.30
N GLY A 144 -29.37 -13.64 3.38
CA GLY A 144 -29.40 -12.58 4.37
C GLY A 144 -28.00 -12.03 4.65
N ASP A 145 -27.92 -10.85 5.29
CA ASP A 145 -26.67 -10.21 5.73
C ASP A 145 -25.79 -9.68 4.57
N PHE A 146 -26.36 -8.80 3.74
CA PHE A 146 -25.67 -8.14 2.61
C PHE A 146 -24.71 -7.03 3.02
N GLY A 147 -24.39 -6.83 4.29
CA GLY A 147 -23.51 -5.78 4.77
C GLY A 147 -22.07 -5.83 4.23
N GLY A 148 -21.65 -6.97 3.71
CA GLY A 148 -20.35 -7.16 3.05
C GLY A 148 -20.40 -7.23 1.53
N ALA A 149 -21.57 -7.11 0.91
CA ALA A 149 -21.77 -7.35 -0.51
C ALA A 149 -21.07 -6.28 -1.39
N ALA A 150 -20.62 -6.70 -2.56
CA ALA A 150 -20.03 -5.83 -3.58
C ALA A 150 -20.98 -5.66 -4.75
N VAL A 151 -21.22 -4.41 -5.16
CA VAL A 151 -21.90 -4.05 -6.41
C VAL A 151 -20.84 -3.83 -7.49
N ALA A 152 -21.08 -4.29 -8.72
CA ALA A 152 -20.09 -4.37 -9.79
C ALA A 152 -18.89 -5.28 -9.40
N ALA A 153 -19.22 -6.48 -8.90
CA ALA A 153 -18.27 -7.48 -8.47
C ALA A 153 -17.40 -7.97 -9.65
N ASP A 154 -16.15 -8.23 -9.37
CA ASP A 154 -15.24 -8.85 -10.34
C ASP A 154 -15.39 -10.39 -10.35
N ASP A 155 -14.78 -11.04 -11.35
CA ASP A 155 -14.85 -12.49 -11.50
C ASP A 155 -14.26 -13.25 -10.30
N SER A 156 -13.31 -12.67 -9.59
CA SER A 156 -12.69 -13.28 -8.40
C SER A 156 -13.63 -13.27 -7.19
N GLU A 157 -14.42 -12.21 -7.03
CA GLU A 157 -15.42 -12.08 -5.96
C GLU A 157 -16.59 -13.04 -6.21
N ILE A 158 -17.02 -13.15 -7.47
CA ILE A 158 -18.04 -14.11 -7.90
C ILE A 158 -17.56 -15.56 -7.66
N ALA A 159 -16.32 -15.88 -8.02
CA ALA A 159 -15.75 -17.21 -7.78
C ALA A 159 -15.61 -17.51 -6.27
N ALA A 160 -15.34 -16.50 -5.43
CA ALA A 160 -15.29 -16.65 -3.99
C ALA A 160 -16.67 -16.98 -3.39
N ASP A 161 -17.74 -16.32 -3.83
CA ASP A 161 -19.11 -16.65 -3.42
C ASP A 161 -19.48 -18.09 -3.81
N ARG A 162 -19.13 -18.52 -5.02
CA ARG A 162 -19.35 -19.91 -5.46
C ARG A 162 -18.64 -20.91 -4.56
N ALA A 163 -17.38 -20.63 -4.19
CA ALA A 163 -16.63 -21.48 -3.25
C ALA A 163 -17.28 -21.50 -1.86
N GLN A 164 -17.81 -20.37 -1.37
CA GLN A 164 -18.50 -20.29 -0.09
C GLN A 164 -19.80 -21.12 -0.08
N VAL A 165 -20.64 -20.97 -1.10
CA VAL A 165 -21.89 -21.74 -1.24
C VAL A 165 -21.60 -23.23 -1.42
N LEU A 166 -20.53 -23.58 -2.15
CA LEU A 166 -20.12 -24.98 -2.31
C LEU A 166 -19.77 -25.62 -0.97
N VAL A 167 -18.99 -24.94 -0.12
CA VAL A 167 -18.70 -25.43 1.24
C VAL A 167 -19.95 -25.45 2.11
N ALA A 168 -20.82 -24.43 2.02
CA ALA A 168 -22.06 -24.39 2.79
C ALA A 168 -23.01 -25.55 2.44
N THR A 169 -23.14 -25.89 1.15
CA THR A 169 -23.95 -27.03 0.68
C THR A 169 -23.29 -28.37 1.01
N ALA A 170 -21.96 -28.48 0.95
CA ALA A 170 -21.23 -29.66 1.35
C ALA A 170 -21.36 -29.98 2.84
N LEU A 171 -21.36 -28.95 3.70
CA LEU A 171 -21.63 -29.12 5.13
C LEU A 171 -23.02 -29.64 5.44
N ALA A 172 -23.99 -29.37 4.56
CA ALA A 172 -25.39 -29.79 4.74
C ALA A 172 -25.73 -31.11 4.08
N ALA A 173 -25.09 -31.45 2.94
CA ALA A 173 -25.49 -32.61 2.09
C ALA A 173 -24.35 -33.59 1.77
N GLY A 174 -23.12 -33.29 2.22
CA GLY A 174 -21.90 -34.03 1.86
C GLY A 174 -21.25 -33.55 0.57
N PRO A 175 -19.95 -33.85 0.39
CA PRO A 175 -19.15 -33.31 -0.72
C PRO A 175 -19.61 -33.76 -2.11
N GLU A 176 -20.02 -35.01 -2.28
CA GLU A 176 -20.39 -35.54 -3.59
C GLU A 176 -21.70 -34.92 -4.10
N ARG A 177 -22.73 -34.81 -3.25
CA ARG A 177 -24.01 -34.20 -3.60
C ARG A 177 -23.86 -32.71 -3.88
N ALA A 178 -23.08 -32.02 -3.07
CA ALA A 178 -22.79 -30.60 -3.27
C ALA A 178 -22.05 -30.37 -4.59
N ALA A 179 -21.05 -31.22 -4.91
CA ALA A 179 -20.29 -31.13 -6.16
C ALA A 179 -21.18 -31.38 -7.38
N SER A 180 -22.04 -32.42 -7.34
CA SER A 180 -22.97 -32.72 -8.43
C SER A 180 -23.97 -31.59 -8.66
N ALA A 181 -24.57 -31.05 -7.60
CA ALA A 181 -25.50 -29.92 -7.68
C ALA A 181 -24.83 -28.64 -8.23
N ALA A 182 -23.59 -28.38 -7.80
CA ALA A 182 -22.81 -27.24 -8.29
C ALA A 182 -22.46 -27.39 -9.78
N ALA A 183 -22.00 -28.56 -10.20
CA ALA A 183 -21.68 -28.85 -11.60
C ALA A 183 -22.89 -28.68 -12.51
N ALA A 184 -24.03 -29.21 -12.10
CA ALA A 184 -25.29 -29.09 -12.84
C ALA A 184 -25.77 -27.63 -12.97
N ALA A 185 -25.57 -26.81 -11.94
CA ALA A 185 -26.05 -25.42 -11.90
C ALA A 185 -25.10 -24.42 -12.55
N LEU A 186 -23.80 -24.60 -12.39
CA LEU A 186 -22.78 -23.62 -12.82
C LEU A 186 -22.18 -23.95 -14.19
N GLY A 187 -22.11 -25.24 -14.54
CA GLY A 187 -21.30 -25.74 -15.65
C GLY A 187 -19.80 -25.80 -15.32
N ASP A 188 -19.03 -26.40 -16.24
CA ASP A 188 -17.64 -26.79 -16.01
C ASP A 188 -16.71 -25.60 -15.77
N ASP A 189 -16.81 -24.54 -16.59
CA ASP A 189 -15.94 -23.36 -16.50
C ASP A 189 -16.12 -22.60 -15.20
N ALA A 190 -17.37 -22.39 -14.79
CA ALA A 190 -17.68 -21.59 -13.62
C ALA A 190 -17.33 -22.32 -12.30
N LEU A 191 -17.50 -23.64 -12.25
CA LEU A 191 -17.10 -24.45 -11.12
C LEU A 191 -15.57 -24.57 -11.06
N SER A 192 -14.90 -24.77 -12.20
CA SER A 192 -13.42 -24.81 -12.26
C SER A 192 -12.75 -23.53 -11.70
N GLN A 193 -13.35 -22.36 -11.89
CA GLN A 193 -12.87 -21.08 -11.33
C GLN A 193 -12.97 -21.04 -9.80
N ALA A 194 -13.90 -21.75 -9.18
CA ALA A 194 -14.05 -21.79 -7.73
C ALA A 194 -13.05 -22.76 -7.05
N LEU A 195 -12.58 -23.82 -7.74
CA LEU A 195 -11.71 -24.85 -7.17
C LEU A 195 -10.40 -24.31 -6.55
N PRO A 196 -9.68 -23.33 -7.14
CA PRO A 196 -8.48 -22.77 -6.53
C PRO A 196 -8.72 -22.08 -5.18
N LEU A 197 -9.97 -21.70 -4.88
CA LEU A 197 -10.38 -21.00 -3.67
C LEU A 197 -10.82 -21.94 -2.54
N LEU A 198 -10.98 -23.24 -2.81
CA LEU A 198 -11.33 -24.26 -1.80
C LEU A 198 -10.10 -24.58 -0.94
N GLN A 199 -9.77 -23.65 -0.05
CA GLN A 199 -8.65 -23.74 0.89
C GLN A 199 -8.98 -23.01 2.19
N PRO A 200 -8.42 -23.43 3.34
CA PRO A 200 -8.77 -22.84 4.65
C PRO A 200 -8.61 -21.32 4.73
N ALA A 201 -7.70 -20.74 3.93
CA ALA A 201 -7.46 -19.30 3.92
C ALA A 201 -8.59 -18.48 3.27
N ALA A 202 -9.49 -19.11 2.51
CA ALA A 202 -10.62 -18.46 1.85
C ALA A 202 -11.88 -18.34 2.73
N PHE A 203 -11.91 -19.02 3.88
CA PHE A 203 -13.12 -19.13 4.70
C PHE A 203 -12.94 -18.51 6.08
N GLU A 204 -14.04 -18.00 6.65
CA GLU A 204 -14.09 -17.49 8.02
C GLU A 204 -13.85 -18.62 9.05
N ARG A 205 -13.44 -18.24 10.26
CA ARG A 205 -13.17 -19.20 11.35
C ARG A 205 -14.34 -20.17 11.64
N PRO A 206 -15.63 -19.71 11.68
CA PRO A 206 -16.75 -20.60 11.93
C PRO A 206 -16.90 -21.70 10.86
N THR A 207 -16.76 -21.34 9.58
CA THR A 207 -16.82 -22.28 8.47
C THR A 207 -15.68 -23.29 8.51
N ARG A 208 -14.44 -22.83 8.77
CA ARG A 208 -13.28 -23.73 8.91
C ARG A 208 -13.45 -24.73 10.04
N ARG A 209 -14.00 -24.26 11.18
CA ARG A 209 -14.29 -25.14 12.31
C ARG A 209 -15.37 -26.16 11.96
N ALA A 210 -16.46 -25.73 11.32
CA ALA A 210 -17.52 -26.63 10.88
C ALA A 210 -16.99 -27.73 9.91
N VAL A 211 -16.08 -27.37 8.97
CA VAL A 211 -15.43 -28.35 8.10
C VAL A 211 -14.52 -29.30 8.91
N SER A 212 -13.77 -28.79 9.91
CA SER A 212 -12.88 -29.64 10.72
C SER A 212 -13.62 -30.61 11.66
N GLU A 213 -14.92 -30.43 11.84
CA GLU A 213 -15.81 -31.32 12.64
C GLU A 213 -16.45 -32.41 11.77
N GLN A 214 -16.23 -32.38 10.42
CA GLN A 214 -16.71 -33.42 9.48
C GLN A 214 -15.67 -34.52 9.32
N ASP A 215 -16.12 -35.64 8.71
CA ASP A 215 -15.28 -36.77 8.29
C ASP A 215 -14.59 -36.57 6.94
N TRP A 216 -14.78 -35.40 6.31
CA TRP A 216 -14.17 -34.98 5.04
C TRP A 216 -13.47 -33.59 5.19
N ASP A 217 -12.54 -33.31 4.29
CA ASP A 217 -11.81 -32.05 4.25
C ASP A 217 -12.05 -31.27 2.93
N LEU A 218 -11.52 -30.03 2.86
CA LEU A 218 -11.65 -29.21 1.66
C LEU A 218 -10.97 -29.82 0.44
N GLU A 219 -9.99 -30.69 0.61
CA GLU A 219 -9.31 -31.38 -0.48
C GLU A 219 -10.23 -32.49 -1.07
N THR A 220 -10.96 -33.17 -0.21
CA THR A 220 -11.98 -34.16 -0.61
C THR A 220 -13.09 -33.49 -1.42
N LEU A 221 -13.64 -32.38 -0.93
CA LEU A 221 -14.65 -31.62 -1.68
C LEU A 221 -14.09 -31.13 -3.03
N ARG A 222 -12.86 -30.66 -3.05
CA ARG A 222 -12.22 -30.17 -4.26
C ARG A 222 -12.00 -31.26 -5.30
N LYS A 223 -11.66 -32.49 -4.86
CA LYS A 223 -11.55 -33.66 -5.73
C LYS A 223 -12.90 -34.06 -6.29
N ALA A 224 -13.93 -34.15 -5.44
CA ALA A 224 -15.28 -34.45 -5.89
C ALA A 224 -15.79 -33.44 -6.96
N CYS A 225 -15.49 -32.15 -6.78
CA CYS A 225 -15.83 -31.13 -7.78
C CYS A 225 -15.03 -31.27 -9.07
N ALA A 226 -13.73 -31.57 -9.00
CA ALA A 226 -12.90 -31.77 -10.18
C ALA A 226 -13.34 -33.01 -10.99
N GLU A 227 -13.70 -34.07 -10.30
CA GLU A 227 -14.27 -35.30 -10.91
C GLU A 227 -15.63 -35.02 -11.56
N ALA A 228 -16.51 -34.24 -10.91
CA ALA A 228 -17.84 -33.92 -11.43
C ALA A 228 -17.78 -33.14 -12.76
N VAL A 229 -16.74 -32.34 -13.00
CA VAL A 229 -16.56 -31.56 -14.25
C VAL A 229 -15.46 -32.14 -15.15
N GLY A 230 -14.80 -33.23 -14.77
CA GLY A 230 -13.80 -33.90 -15.59
C GLY A 230 -12.51 -33.10 -15.83
N VAL A 231 -12.11 -32.26 -14.88
CA VAL A 231 -10.90 -31.43 -14.99
C VAL A 231 -9.79 -31.90 -14.05
N GLU A 232 -8.53 -31.66 -14.43
CA GLU A 232 -7.41 -31.85 -13.50
C GLU A 232 -7.49 -30.81 -12.35
N LEU A 233 -7.08 -31.25 -11.16
CA LEU A 233 -7.07 -30.37 -9.97
C LEU A 233 -6.19 -29.13 -10.20
N PRO A 234 -6.75 -27.91 -10.27
CA PRO A 234 -5.98 -26.70 -10.47
C PRO A 234 -5.16 -26.37 -9.21
N LYS A 235 -4.05 -25.63 -9.38
CA LYS A 235 -3.23 -25.16 -8.23
C LYS A 235 -4.03 -24.17 -7.38
N LEU A 236 -3.86 -24.25 -6.05
CA LEU A 236 -4.52 -23.33 -5.12
C LEU A 236 -4.14 -21.87 -5.38
N ALA A 237 -5.12 -20.99 -5.25
CA ALA A 237 -4.93 -19.56 -5.38
C ALA A 237 -4.02 -19.00 -4.25
N LYS A 238 -3.15 -18.05 -4.56
CA LYS A 238 -2.29 -17.41 -3.56
C LYS A 238 -3.06 -16.30 -2.85
N LEU A 239 -3.84 -16.66 -1.83
CA LEU A 239 -4.69 -15.72 -1.07
C LEU A 239 -3.93 -14.90 -0.02
N ARG A 240 -2.77 -15.37 0.47
CA ARG A 240 -1.99 -14.62 1.45
C ARG A 240 -1.12 -13.56 0.78
N ARG A 241 -1.29 -12.30 1.19
CA ARG A 241 -0.41 -11.19 0.82
C ARG A 241 0.91 -11.22 1.57
N VAL A 242 0.92 -11.83 2.75
CA VAL A 242 2.08 -11.79 3.65
C VAL A 242 3.19 -12.66 3.08
N SER A 243 4.22 -11.98 2.60
CA SER A 243 5.50 -12.58 2.28
C SER A 243 6.48 -12.30 3.44
N ILE A 244 7.59 -13.03 3.48
CA ILE A 244 8.71 -12.73 4.41
C ILE A 244 9.14 -11.26 4.28
N GLN A 245 9.01 -10.69 3.07
CA GLN A 245 9.28 -9.28 2.79
C GLN A 245 8.33 -8.34 3.54
N SER A 246 7.03 -8.68 3.62
CA SER A 246 6.04 -7.87 4.35
C SER A 246 6.30 -7.90 5.86
N ILE A 247 6.71 -9.05 6.40
CA ILE A 247 7.12 -9.18 7.82
C ILE A 247 8.39 -8.35 8.07
N GLY A 248 9.38 -8.44 7.19
CA GLY A 248 10.58 -7.62 7.25
C GLY A 248 10.29 -6.13 7.21
N LEU A 249 9.33 -5.70 6.39
CA LEU A 249 8.88 -4.30 6.32
C LEU A 249 8.22 -3.85 7.63
N VAL A 250 7.32 -4.66 8.21
CA VAL A 250 6.67 -4.34 9.49
C VAL A 250 7.70 -4.25 10.61
N LEU A 251 8.65 -5.17 10.68
CA LEU A 251 9.75 -5.14 11.65
C LEU A 251 10.63 -3.91 11.46
N LEU A 252 10.92 -3.52 10.22
CA LEU A 252 11.68 -2.32 9.90
C LEU A 252 10.95 -1.05 10.35
N ILE A 253 9.64 -0.95 10.07
CA ILE A 253 8.81 0.18 10.51
C ILE A 253 8.77 0.24 12.04
N ALA A 254 8.63 -0.90 12.71
CA ALA A 254 8.65 -0.96 14.17
C ALA A 254 10.02 -0.55 14.74
N LEU A 255 11.12 -0.97 14.13
CA LEU A 255 12.48 -0.57 14.51
C LEU A 255 12.70 0.93 14.33
N VAL A 256 12.25 1.50 13.22
CA VAL A 256 12.34 2.95 12.96
C VAL A 256 11.49 3.73 13.96
N ALA A 257 10.26 3.29 14.22
CA ALA A 257 9.40 3.91 15.23
C ALA A 257 10.05 3.86 16.63
N TYR A 258 10.63 2.72 16.99
CA TYR A 258 11.36 2.56 18.25
C TYR A 258 12.56 3.52 18.32
N ALA A 259 13.35 3.64 17.25
CA ALA A 259 14.51 4.54 17.20
C ALA A 259 14.10 6.01 17.35
N ILE A 260 12.98 6.43 16.74
CA ILE A 260 12.44 7.79 16.88
C ILE A 260 11.96 8.02 18.32
N ILE A 261 11.17 7.09 18.87
CA ILE A 261 10.65 7.20 20.24
C ILE A 261 11.81 7.25 21.23
N SER A 262 12.85 6.42 21.05
CA SER A 262 14.05 6.42 21.88
C SER A 262 14.79 7.74 21.78
N ALA A 263 15.04 8.25 20.57
CA ALA A 263 15.71 9.55 20.37
C ALA A 263 14.91 10.72 20.99
N LEU A 264 13.56 10.69 20.90
CA LEU A 264 12.71 11.68 21.55
C LEU A 264 12.75 11.56 23.08
N ALA A 265 12.78 10.33 23.60
CA ALA A 265 12.86 10.07 25.04
C ALA A 265 14.19 10.53 25.63
N ASP A 266 15.31 10.30 24.90
CA ASP A 266 16.66 10.69 25.31
C ASP A 266 16.83 12.22 25.33
N VAL A 267 16.26 12.93 24.35
CA VAL A 267 16.32 14.41 24.29
C VAL A 267 15.34 15.06 25.26
N GLY A 268 14.17 14.45 25.45
CA GLY A 268 13.07 15.03 26.22
C GLY A 268 12.30 16.10 25.46
N LEU A 269 10.97 16.02 25.45
CA LEU A 269 10.10 16.98 24.75
C LEU A 269 10.28 18.43 25.24
N ALA A 270 10.57 18.62 26.55
CA ALA A 270 10.79 19.93 27.12
C ALA A 270 12.04 20.59 26.52
N ASN A 271 13.16 19.86 26.43
CA ASN A 271 14.41 20.36 25.86
C ASN A 271 14.25 20.70 24.37
N LEU A 272 13.49 19.87 23.62
CA LEU A 272 13.19 20.16 22.21
C LEU A 272 12.41 21.47 22.06
N VAL A 273 11.37 21.67 22.90
CA VAL A 273 10.59 22.93 22.89
C VAL A 273 11.45 24.13 23.25
N ASP A 274 12.36 24.01 24.21
CA ASP A 274 13.24 25.08 24.60
C ASP A 274 14.30 25.40 23.53
N GLU A 275 14.83 24.40 22.81
CA GLU A 275 15.64 24.59 21.60
C GLU A 275 14.90 25.38 20.52
N PHE A 276 13.63 25.04 20.23
CA PHE A 276 12.84 25.79 19.25
C PHE A 276 12.51 27.22 19.71
N LYS A 277 12.35 27.48 21.01
CA LYS A 277 12.17 28.85 21.56
C LYS A 277 13.44 29.67 21.47
N ALA A 278 14.59 29.03 21.62
CA ALA A 278 15.91 29.67 21.52
C ALA A 278 16.38 29.88 20.07
N ALA A 279 15.72 29.21 19.10
CA ALA A 279 16.09 29.25 17.70
C ALA A 279 15.94 30.66 17.10
N ASP A 280 16.91 31.04 16.28
CA ASP A 280 16.83 32.28 15.48
C ASP A 280 15.90 32.03 14.27
N LEU A 281 14.64 32.45 14.43
CA LEU A 281 13.59 32.31 13.41
C LEU A 281 13.93 33.06 12.11
N GLY A 282 14.86 34.02 12.13
CA GLY A 282 15.29 34.74 10.92
C GLY A 282 15.89 33.79 9.87
N TRP A 283 16.70 32.83 10.29
CA TRP A 283 17.27 31.84 9.39
C TRP A 283 16.22 30.90 8.83
N LEU A 284 15.23 30.49 9.64
CA LEU A 284 14.11 29.65 9.17
C LEU A 284 13.22 30.44 8.20
N ALA A 285 13.01 31.72 8.42
CA ALA A 285 12.28 32.61 7.51
C ALA A 285 12.96 32.74 6.14
N ILE A 286 14.29 32.67 6.09
CA ILE A 286 15.08 32.65 4.83
C ILE A 286 15.01 31.25 4.19
N ALA A 287 15.04 30.17 4.97
CA ALA A 287 14.99 28.80 4.49
C ALA A 287 13.64 28.48 3.81
N LEU A 288 12.54 29.03 4.33
CA LEU A 288 11.19 28.74 3.87
C LEU A 288 10.94 29.07 2.38
N PRO A 289 11.25 30.26 1.86
CA PRO A 289 11.05 30.60 0.45
C PRO A 289 12.02 29.88 -0.50
N LEU A 290 13.12 29.31 -0.01
CA LEU A 290 14.04 28.50 -0.80
C LEU A 290 13.48 27.09 -1.07
N SER A 291 12.63 26.57 -0.20
CA SER A 291 12.06 25.24 -0.36
C SER A 291 11.27 25.05 -1.67
N PRO A 292 10.35 25.95 -2.08
CA PRO A 292 9.69 25.85 -3.37
C PRO A 292 10.63 26.02 -4.57
N MET A 293 11.86 26.52 -4.39
CA MET A 293 12.84 26.59 -5.48
C MET A 293 13.47 25.24 -5.81
N VAL A 294 13.41 24.25 -4.91
CA VAL A 294 13.96 22.92 -5.17
C VAL A 294 13.26 22.24 -6.36
N PRO A 295 11.91 22.14 -6.44
CA PRO A 295 11.21 21.66 -7.64
C PRO A 295 11.48 22.51 -8.90
N VAL A 296 11.67 23.82 -8.75
CA VAL A 296 12.02 24.72 -9.89
C VAL A 296 13.30 24.25 -10.55
N VAL A 297 14.33 24.00 -9.76
CA VAL A 297 15.63 23.51 -10.27
C VAL A 297 15.51 22.05 -10.74
N HIS A 298 14.82 21.20 -10.00
CA HIS A 298 14.66 19.78 -10.35
C HIS A 298 13.87 19.58 -11.65
N ALA A 299 12.94 20.47 -12.01
CA ALA A 299 12.19 20.42 -13.27
C ALA A 299 13.10 20.43 -14.52
N PHE A 300 14.31 21.03 -14.43
CA PHE A 300 15.30 20.96 -15.52
C PHE A 300 15.81 19.53 -15.72
N ALA A 301 15.98 18.74 -14.67
CA ALA A 301 16.36 17.33 -14.80
C ALA A 301 15.28 16.52 -15.51
N THR A 302 14.02 16.72 -15.19
CA THR A 302 12.88 16.08 -15.84
C THR A 302 12.74 16.49 -17.32
N LEU A 303 12.94 17.77 -17.63
CA LEU A 303 13.00 18.26 -19.03
C LEU A 303 14.15 17.66 -19.82
N GLY A 304 15.34 17.58 -19.20
CA GLY A 304 16.51 16.94 -19.81
C GLY A 304 16.29 15.46 -20.11
N ALA A 305 15.58 14.74 -19.25
CA ALA A 305 15.25 13.32 -19.43
C ALA A 305 14.16 13.08 -20.48
N SER A 306 13.38 14.10 -20.85
CA SER A 306 12.28 13.96 -21.80
C SER A 306 12.75 13.77 -23.24
N PHE A 307 12.09 12.85 -23.97
CA PHE A 307 12.35 12.61 -25.40
C PHE A 307 11.72 13.67 -26.32
N ARG A 308 10.65 14.32 -25.87
CA ARG A 308 9.95 15.38 -26.59
C ARG A 308 10.15 16.73 -25.90
N PRO A 309 10.10 17.83 -26.63
CA PRO A 309 10.12 19.15 -26.02
C PRO A 309 8.84 19.35 -25.21
N LEU A 310 8.98 19.52 -23.91
CA LEU A 310 7.88 19.83 -22.99
C LEU A 310 7.95 21.28 -22.54
N ARG A 311 6.81 21.86 -22.22
CA ARG A 311 6.76 23.21 -21.64
C ARG A 311 7.19 23.14 -20.16
N TYR A 312 8.02 24.08 -19.73
CA TYR A 312 8.54 24.13 -18.38
C TYR A 312 7.43 24.22 -17.31
N GLY A 313 6.42 25.07 -17.50
CA GLY A 313 5.35 25.31 -16.53
C GLY A 313 4.61 24.01 -16.10
N PRO A 314 4.05 23.23 -17.03
CA PRO A 314 3.42 21.95 -16.68
C PRO A 314 4.35 20.95 -15.99
N VAL A 315 5.64 20.89 -16.37
CA VAL A 315 6.63 20.02 -15.72
C VAL A 315 6.93 20.51 -14.29
N LEU A 316 7.02 21.82 -14.08
CA LEU A 316 7.16 22.38 -12.73
C LEU A 316 5.95 22.04 -11.85
N MET A 317 4.72 22.15 -12.39
CA MET A 317 3.51 21.76 -11.66
C MET A 317 3.51 20.25 -11.34
N LEU A 318 4.05 19.41 -12.22
CA LEU A 318 4.23 17.98 -11.97
C LEU A 318 5.18 17.75 -10.79
N GLU A 319 6.32 18.43 -10.72
CA GLU A 319 7.29 18.31 -9.62
C GLU A 319 6.67 18.71 -8.26
N TYR A 320 5.87 19.77 -8.23
CA TYR A 320 5.13 20.13 -7.02
C TYR A 320 4.06 19.09 -6.66
N ALA A 321 3.33 18.56 -7.64
CA ALA A 321 2.29 17.56 -7.42
C ALA A 321 2.86 16.24 -6.88
N ILE A 322 4.08 15.87 -7.30
CA ILE A 322 4.80 14.70 -6.77
C ILE A 322 5.03 14.85 -5.26
N GLN A 323 5.42 16.04 -4.78
CA GLN A 323 5.63 16.28 -3.35
C GLN A 323 4.33 16.10 -2.54
N PHE A 324 3.18 16.47 -3.11
CA PHE A 324 1.88 16.26 -2.47
C PHE A 324 1.54 14.78 -2.30
N ILE A 325 1.70 13.98 -3.36
CA ILE A 325 1.39 12.55 -3.29
C ILE A 325 2.43 11.78 -2.46
N ALA A 326 3.69 12.20 -2.46
CA ALA A 326 4.75 11.59 -1.68
C ALA A 326 4.51 11.63 -0.16
N LEU A 327 3.59 12.47 0.32
CA LEU A 327 3.18 12.46 1.72
C LEU A 327 2.43 11.17 2.11
N ALA A 328 1.64 10.60 1.19
CA ALA A 328 0.79 9.44 1.45
C ALA A 328 1.35 8.12 0.87
N VAL A 329 2.25 8.21 -0.11
CA VAL A 329 2.78 7.07 -0.86
C VAL A 329 4.31 7.17 -0.91
N PRO A 330 5.06 6.05 -0.93
CA PRO A 330 6.50 6.11 -1.14
C PRO A 330 6.86 7.00 -2.35
N SER A 331 7.84 7.90 -2.18
CA SER A 331 8.15 8.95 -3.15
C SER A 331 8.46 8.42 -4.56
N SER A 332 9.12 7.28 -4.65
CA SER A 332 9.41 6.59 -5.93
C SER A 332 8.14 6.11 -6.64
N ALA A 333 7.18 5.56 -5.88
CA ALA A 333 5.90 5.11 -6.45
C ALA A 333 5.01 6.30 -6.85
N ALA A 334 4.99 7.37 -6.03
CA ALA A 334 4.27 8.61 -6.33
C ALA A 334 4.77 9.25 -7.64
N ARG A 335 6.10 9.36 -7.79
CA ARG A 335 6.74 9.87 -9.00
C ARG A 335 6.37 9.03 -10.21
N LEU A 336 6.56 7.72 -10.17
CA LEU A 336 6.28 6.84 -11.30
C LEU A 336 4.82 6.92 -11.76
N ALA A 337 3.87 6.92 -10.81
CA ALA A 337 2.44 6.99 -11.12
C ALA A 337 2.06 8.30 -11.82
N LEU A 338 2.58 9.44 -11.32
CA LEU A 338 2.31 10.75 -11.91
C LEU A 338 3.03 10.93 -13.25
N ASP A 339 4.28 10.49 -13.36
CA ASP A 339 5.06 10.56 -14.60
C ASP A 339 4.36 9.81 -15.74
N VAL A 340 3.93 8.56 -15.49
CA VAL A 340 3.23 7.75 -16.51
C VAL A 340 1.96 8.45 -16.98
N ARG A 341 1.18 9.01 -16.05
CA ARG A 341 -0.08 9.67 -16.40
C ARG A 341 0.13 11.00 -17.11
N PHE A 342 1.05 11.83 -16.62
CA PHE A 342 1.39 13.13 -17.20
C PHE A 342 1.97 12.97 -18.61
N PHE A 343 2.98 12.12 -18.78
CA PHE A 343 3.61 11.90 -20.07
C PHE A 343 2.65 11.23 -21.06
N GLY A 344 1.79 10.30 -20.60
CA GLY A 344 0.75 9.69 -21.42
C GLY A 344 -0.22 10.72 -21.99
N ARG A 345 -0.66 11.69 -21.17
CA ARG A 345 -1.53 12.80 -21.63
C ARG A 345 -0.81 13.74 -22.61
N ASN A 346 0.51 13.84 -22.55
CA ASN A 346 1.32 14.62 -23.50
C ASN A 346 1.73 13.81 -24.76
N GLY A 347 1.06 12.68 -25.04
CA GLY A 347 1.27 11.89 -26.25
C GLY A 347 2.58 11.08 -26.25
N ILE A 348 3.09 10.73 -25.06
CA ILE A 348 4.23 9.84 -24.86
C ILE A 348 3.69 8.49 -24.43
N GLU A 349 3.93 7.43 -25.19
CA GLU A 349 3.47 6.07 -24.89
C GLU A 349 3.94 5.61 -23.50
N GLY A 350 3.14 4.78 -22.82
CA GLY A 350 3.37 4.37 -21.42
C GLY A 350 4.76 3.78 -21.17
N GLY A 351 5.31 2.99 -22.08
CA GLY A 351 6.67 2.45 -21.98
C GLY A 351 7.76 3.53 -22.01
N ALA A 352 7.60 4.56 -22.88
CA ALA A 352 8.50 5.69 -22.97
C ALA A 352 8.37 6.62 -21.74
N ALA A 353 7.16 6.80 -21.21
CA ALA A 353 6.91 7.56 -19.99
C ALA A 353 7.64 6.94 -18.77
N ILE A 354 7.55 5.63 -18.59
CA ILE A 354 8.31 4.89 -17.57
C ILE A 354 9.82 5.09 -17.75
N SER A 355 10.31 5.02 -19.01
CA SER A 355 11.73 5.20 -19.30
C SER A 355 12.25 6.59 -18.92
N ILE A 356 11.45 7.66 -19.08
CA ILE A 356 11.83 9.02 -18.68
C ILE A 356 12.02 9.07 -17.15
N GLY A 357 11.06 8.55 -16.37
CA GLY A 357 11.15 8.50 -14.92
C GLY A 357 12.33 7.67 -14.41
N VAL A 358 12.60 6.53 -15.05
CA VAL A 358 13.76 5.67 -14.74
C VAL A 358 15.08 6.39 -15.04
N ILE A 359 15.22 7.04 -16.20
CA ILE A 359 16.43 7.80 -16.56
C ILE A 359 16.68 8.92 -15.55
N ALA A 360 15.65 9.72 -15.25
CA ALA A 360 15.77 10.81 -14.28
C ALA A 360 16.22 10.28 -12.91
N SER A 361 15.64 9.16 -12.45
CA SER A 361 15.98 8.55 -11.17
C SER A 361 17.38 7.96 -11.13
N VAL A 362 17.78 7.24 -12.17
CA VAL A 362 19.13 6.65 -12.29
C VAL A 362 20.20 7.76 -12.37
N CYS A 363 19.97 8.79 -13.18
CA CYS A 363 20.90 9.92 -13.25
C CYS A 363 20.98 10.68 -11.90
N GLY A 364 19.85 10.85 -11.20
CA GLY A 364 19.84 11.43 -9.86
C GLY A 364 20.65 10.59 -8.86
N PHE A 365 20.49 9.27 -8.88
CA PHE A 365 21.27 8.36 -8.05
C PHE A 365 22.78 8.42 -8.37
N VAL A 366 23.14 8.45 -9.67
CA VAL A 366 24.55 8.58 -10.09
C VAL A 366 25.15 9.90 -9.60
N VAL A 367 24.41 11.01 -9.68
CA VAL A 367 24.84 12.32 -9.13
C VAL A 367 25.08 12.23 -7.63
N GLN A 368 24.18 11.58 -6.88
CA GLN A 368 24.32 11.40 -5.43
C GLN A 368 25.57 10.58 -5.07
N VAL A 369 25.77 9.44 -5.74
CA VAL A 369 26.98 8.61 -5.53
C VAL A 369 28.25 9.37 -5.89
N LEU A 370 28.23 10.08 -7.03
CA LEU A 370 29.38 10.88 -7.46
C LEU A 370 29.71 11.99 -6.45
N LEU A 371 28.71 12.67 -5.89
CA LEU A 371 28.91 13.69 -4.85
C LEU A 371 29.55 13.10 -3.61
N ILE A 372 29.07 11.96 -3.12
CA ILE A 372 29.67 11.25 -1.98
C ILE A 372 31.14 10.93 -2.27
N VAL A 373 31.41 10.32 -3.43
CA VAL A 373 32.78 9.92 -3.81
C VAL A 373 33.70 11.13 -3.91
N VAL A 374 33.28 12.18 -4.63
CA VAL A 374 34.10 13.39 -4.84
C VAL A 374 34.39 14.10 -3.51
N ILE A 375 33.37 14.30 -2.66
CA ILE A 375 33.54 14.98 -1.38
C ILE A 375 34.42 14.15 -0.44
N SER A 376 34.21 12.82 -0.39
CA SER A 376 35.00 11.92 0.46
C SER A 376 36.45 11.82 0.02
N LEU A 377 36.72 11.82 -1.30
CA LEU A 377 38.09 11.76 -1.83
C LEU A 377 38.82 13.12 -1.75
N SER A 378 38.09 14.23 -1.82
CA SER A 378 38.68 15.56 -1.75
C SER A 378 39.14 15.96 -0.34
N GLY A 379 38.72 15.22 0.70
CA GLY A 379 39.01 15.56 2.08
C GLY A 379 38.31 16.85 2.57
N LEU A 380 37.32 17.37 1.78
CA LEU A 380 36.59 18.60 2.09
C LEU A 380 35.55 18.41 3.23
N ALA A 381 35.22 17.17 3.57
CA ALA A 381 34.34 16.82 4.68
C ALA A 381 34.90 15.61 5.43
N SER A 382 34.98 15.70 6.74
CA SER A 382 35.32 14.61 7.65
C SER A 382 34.09 14.32 8.53
N LEU A 383 33.50 13.13 8.37
CA LEU A 383 32.49 12.63 9.31
C LEU A 383 33.20 11.75 10.34
N ASP A 384 33.14 12.15 11.60
CA ASP A 384 33.63 11.31 12.69
C ASP A 384 32.55 10.28 13.05
N LEU A 385 32.66 9.07 12.51
CA LEU A 385 31.82 7.93 12.84
C LEU A 385 32.37 7.17 14.05
N GLY A 386 32.86 7.91 15.07
CA GLY A 386 33.44 7.39 16.28
C GLY A 386 32.54 6.38 16.95
N GLY A 387 32.98 5.12 16.98
CA GLY A 387 32.44 4.10 17.87
C GLY A 387 32.66 4.52 19.31
N ALA A 388 31.65 4.29 20.14
CA ALA A 388 31.74 4.42 21.59
C ALA A 388 32.85 3.53 22.14
N ASP A 389 34.04 4.10 22.33
CA ASP A 389 35.04 3.61 23.27
C ASP A 389 35.82 4.81 23.80
N ALA A 390 35.33 5.31 24.93
CA ALA A 390 36.07 6.22 25.79
C ALA A 390 37.13 5.37 26.53
N THR A 391 38.37 5.51 26.17
CA THR A 391 39.57 5.53 27.03
C THR A 391 40.83 5.30 26.18
N THR A 392 41.57 6.30 25.97
CA THR A 392 42.98 6.46 26.28
C THR A 392 43.65 7.53 25.44
N THR A 393 44.25 8.41 26.17
CA THR A 393 45.21 9.48 25.82
C THR A 393 46.28 9.11 24.77
N SER A 394 46.64 10.15 24.04
CA SER A 394 47.95 10.54 23.49
C SER A 394 48.12 10.52 21.98
N SER A 395 48.25 11.77 21.49
CA SER A 395 49.24 12.35 20.55
C SER A 395 49.53 11.66 19.22
N THR A 396 49.43 12.51 18.24
CA THR A 396 50.17 12.68 16.97
C THR A 396 49.39 12.45 15.68
N SER A 397 49.19 13.59 15.04
CA SER A 397 49.17 13.86 13.59
C SER A 397 49.38 12.65 12.67
N ASP A 398 48.24 12.08 12.17
CA ASP A 398 48.12 11.44 10.85
C ASP A 398 46.70 10.88 10.57
N ALA A 399 45.66 11.48 11.15
CA ALA A 399 44.30 10.91 11.15
C ALA A 399 43.39 11.37 9.96
N SER A 400 43.90 12.10 8.97
CA SER A 400 43.03 12.71 7.95
C SER A 400 42.64 11.81 6.77
N SER A 401 43.25 10.62 6.62
CA SER A 401 42.95 9.74 5.48
C SER A 401 42.12 8.49 5.80
N THR A 402 41.99 8.11 7.06
CA THR A 402 41.40 6.80 7.45
C THR A 402 39.87 6.82 7.55
N GLY A 403 39.26 7.95 7.87
CA GLY A 403 37.79 8.09 8.00
C GLY A 403 37.06 8.01 6.67
N GLY A 404 37.59 8.67 5.64
CA GLY A 404 36.99 8.65 4.29
C GLY A 404 37.03 7.26 3.64
N HIS A 405 38.11 6.48 3.87
CA HIS A 405 38.22 5.12 3.36
C HIS A 405 37.25 4.15 4.04
N ARG A 406 36.96 4.30 5.32
CA ARG A 406 35.97 3.50 6.04
C ARG A 406 34.54 3.76 5.56
N LEU A 407 34.19 5.02 5.28
CA LEU A 407 32.88 5.37 4.75
C LEU A 407 32.70 4.85 3.32
N LEU A 408 33.74 4.95 2.47
CA LEU A 408 33.75 4.36 1.12
C LEU A 408 33.64 2.83 1.17
N LEU A 409 34.34 2.20 2.11
CA LEU A 409 34.23 0.75 2.33
C LEU A 409 32.83 0.37 2.83
N LEU A 410 32.24 1.10 3.76
CA LEU A 410 30.87 0.84 4.25
C LEU A 410 29.81 1.03 3.15
N THR A 411 29.89 2.10 2.36
CA THR A 411 28.97 2.31 1.24
C THR A 411 29.19 1.29 0.13
N ALA A 412 30.45 0.95 -0.20
CA ALA A 412 30.77 -0.12 -1.15
C ALA A 412 30.30 -1.48 -0.63
N VAL A 413 30.49 -1.78 0.65
CA VAL A 413 30.01 -3.01 1.29
C VAL A 413 28.50 -3.09 1.29
N LEU A 414 27.78 -2.00 1.58
CA LEU A 414 26.31 -1.97 1.53
C LEU A 414 25.78 -2.15 0.09
N VAL A 415 26.42 -1.54 -0.90
CA VAL A 415 26.06 -1.73 -2.32
C VAL A 415 26.38 -3.16 -2.75
N VAL A 416 27.55 -3.67 -2.41
CA VAL A 416 27.96 -5.06 -2.71
C VAL A 416 27.08 -6.06 -1.96
N LEU A 417 26.72 -5.79 -0.70
CA LEU A 417 25.80 -6.64 0.07
C LEU A 417 24.39 -6.63 -0.54
N GLY A 418 23.91 -5.49 -0.98
CA GLY A 418 22.65 -5.36 -1.72
C GLY A 418 22.65 -6.15 -3.03
N VAL A 419 23.75 -6.10 -3.78
CA VAL A 419 23.95 -6.89 -5.00
C VAL A 419 24.12 -8.38 -4.66
N ILE A 420 24.88 -8.72 -3.63
CA ILE A 420 25.07 -10.12 -3.17
C ILE A 420 23.75 -10.70 -2.66
N VAL A 421 22.96 -9.97 -1.88
CA VAL A 421 21.65 -10.43 -1.38
C VAL A 421 20.70 -10.67 -2.55
N THR A 422 20.68 -9.79 -3.55
CA THR A 422 19.88 -9.98 -4.77
C THR A 422 20.36 -11.18 -5.61
N LEU A 423 21.65 -11.48 -5.62
CA LEU A 423 22.23 -12.60 -6.37
C LEU A 423 22.29 -13.92 -5.57
N ALA A 424 22.39 -13.87 -4.24
CA ALA A 424 22.60 -15.05 -3.38
C ALA A 424 21.29 -15.74 -2.97
N VAL A 425 20.15 -15.04 -2.94
CA VAL A 425 18.88 -15.66 -2.56
C VAL A 425 18.33 -16.49 -3.73
N PRO A 426 18.24 -17.84 -3.60
CA PRO A 426 17.83 -18.74 -4.71
C PRO A 426 16.46 -18.38 -5.29
N LYS A 427 15.59 -17.76 -4.50
CA LYS A 427 14.26 -17.31 -4.86
C LYS A 427 14.26 -16.12 -5.85
N TYR A 428 15.26 -15.23 -5.75
CA TYR A 428 15.47 -14.16 -6.72
C TYR A 428 16.13 -14.67 -7.99
N ARG A 429 17.03 -15.65 -7.90
CA ARG A 429 17.62 -16.32 -9.07
C ARG A 429 16.57 -17.05 -9.92
N THR A 430 15.62 -17.74 -9.28
CA THR A 430 14.51 -18.40 -9.98
C THR A 430 13.48 -17.40 -10.51
N ALA A 431 13.16 -16.36 -9.75
CA ALA A 431 12.30 -15.27 -10.21
C ALA A 431 12.92 -14.52 -11.40
N VAL A 432 14.21 -14.24 -11.36
CA VAL A 432 14.97 -13.65 -12.48
C VAL A 432 15.01 -14.61 -13.66
N ARG A 433 15.28 -15.91 -13.48
CA ARG A 433 15.33 -16.91 -14.56
C ARG A 433 13.96 -17.16 -15.20
N LEU A 434 12.86 -17.13 -14.43
CA LEU A 434 11.50 -17.29 -14.95
C LEU A 434 10.94 -15.98 -15.54
N ALA A 435 11.44 -14.84 -15.09
CA ALA A 435 11.10 -13.54 -15.65
C ALA A 435 11.87 -13.24 -16.96
N VAL A 436 13.06 -13.82 -17.15
CA VAL A 436 13.92 -13.57 -18.32
C VAL A 436 13.20 -13.76 -19.66
N PRO A 437 12.41 -14.81 -19.97
CA PRO A 437 11.73 -14.90 -21.26
C PRO A 437 10.56 -13.90 -21.41
N ARG A 438 9.83 -13.60 -20.35
CA ARG A 438 8.82 -12.53 -20.33
C ARG A 438 9.46 -11.15 -20.37
N TYR A 439 10.55 -10.93 -19.66
CA TYR A 439 11.36 -9.71 -19.71
C TYR A 439 12.07 -9.55 -21.06
N ARG A 440 12.50 -10.61 -21.72
CA ARG A 440 13.07 -10.52 -23.08
C ARG A 440 12.03 -10.07 -24.12
N ALA A 441 10.80 -10.52 -24.04
CA ALA A 441 9.72 -10.03 -24.91
C ALA A 441 9.36 -8.57 -24.56
N MET A 442 9.30 -8.24 -23.29
CA MET A 442 9.08 -6.88 -22.78
C MET A 442 10.30 -5.98 -23.04
N LEU A 443 11.54 -6.48 -22.89
CA LEU A 443 12.78 -5.78 -23.23
C LEU A 443 12.96 -5.59 -24.74
N ARG A 444 12.46 -6.47 -25.60
CA ARG A 444 12.45 -6.24 -27.05
C ARG A 444 11.43 -5.17 -27.44
N ALA A 445 10.26 -5.14 -26.81
CA ALA A 445 9.31 -4.03 -26.95
C ALA A 445 9.86 -2.74 -26.31
N GLN A 446 10.66 -2.83 -25.25
CA GLN A 446 11.34 -1.71 -24.58
C GLN A 446 12.72 -1.40 -25.17
N ALA A 447 13.29 -2.25 -26.02
CA ALA A 447 14.59 -1.98 -26.68
C ALA A 447 14.54 -0.72 -27.57
N SER A 448 13.38 -0.42 -28.16
CA SER A 448 13.16 0.86 -28.85
C SER A 448 13.12 2.03 -27.86
N SER A 449 12.57 1.82 -26.66
CA SER A 449 12.52 2.82 -25.57
C SER A 449 13.90 2.99 -24.91
N ALA A 450 14.66 1.90 -24.71
CA ALA A 450 16.03 1.93 -24.23
C ALA A 450 16.99 2.58 -25.25
N ALA A 451 16.79 2.34 -26.54
CA ALA A 451 17.53 3.03 -27.60
C ALA A 451 17.19 4.54 -27.65
N SER A 452 15.97 4.91 -27.26
CA SER A 452 15.57 6.31 -27.12
C SER A 452 16.23 6.95 -25.89
N ALA A 453 16.33 6.19 -24.76
CA ALA A 453 17.05 6.59 -23.57
C ALA A 453 18.54 6.86 -23.83
N LEU A 454 19.19 5.96 -24.56
CA LEU A 454 20.59 6.13 -24.99
C LEU A 454 20.77 7.35 -25.92
N ARG A 455 19.76 7.71 -26.71
CA ARG A 455 19.78 8.93 -27.53
C ARG A 455 19.75 10.22 -26.70
N VAL A 456 19.00 10.23 -25.57
CA VAL A 456 19.01 11.37 -24.63
C VAL A 456 20.39 11.57 -24.03
N LEU A 457 21.03 10.47 -23.59
CA LEU A 457 22.38 10.51 -23.02
C LEU A 457 23.48 10.86 -24.04
N ARG A 458 23.21 10.73 -25.33
CA ARG A 458 24.11 11.21 -26.42
C ARG A 458 23.99 12.71 -26.72
N SER A 459 22.99 13.38 -26.14
CA SER A 459 22.79 14.83 -26.36
C SER A 459 23.43 15.62 -25.20
N PRO A 460 24.59 16.30 -25.42
CA PRO A 460 25.28 17.03 -24.38
C PRO A 460 24.40 18.07 -23.64
N PRO A 461 23.54 18.86 -24.33
CA PRO A 461 22.70 19.84 -23.62
C PRO A 461 21.64 19.17 -22.72
N LYS A 462 21.12 18.01 -23.10
CA LYS A 462 20.15 17.27 -22.26
C LYS A 462 20.84 16.67 -21.03
N VAL A 463 22.01 16.10 -21.20
CA VAL A 463 22.83 15.59 -20.09
C VAL A 463 23.19 16.75 -19.13
N ALA A 464 23.58 17.90 -19.67
CA ALA A 464 23.87 19.08 -18.86
C ALA A 464 22.63 19.53 -18.05
N LEU A 465 21.44 19.54 -18.66
CA LEU A 465 20.19 19.84 -17.95
C LEU A 465 19.87 18.84 -16.85
N ILE A 466 20.05 17.53 -17.10
CA ILE A 466 19.83 16.48 -16.10
C ILE A 466 20.79 16.67 -14.93
N LEU A 467 22.07 16.85 -15.21
CA LEU A 467 23.10 17.02 -14.18
C LEU A 467 22.90 18.33 -13.42
N ALA A 468 22.68 19.45 -14.10
CA ALA A 468 22.46 20.74 -13.47
C ALA A 468 21.19 20.74 -12.58
N GLY A 469 20.10 20.12 -13.03
CA GLY A 469 18.85 20.01 -12.28
C GLY A 469 19.02 19.17 -11.01
N ASN A 470 19.64 17.99 -11.12
CA ASN A 470 19.89 17.13 -9.96
C ASN A 470 20.91 17.74 -8.98
N LEU A 471 22.07 18.21 -9.49
CA LEU A 471 23.11 18.82 -8.66
C LEU A 471 22.59 20.09 -7.98
N GLY A 472 21.92 20.96 -8.75
CA GLY A 472 21.37 22.20 -8.21
C GLY A 472 20.34 21.96 -7.12
N ALA A 473 19.48 20.94 -7.28
CA ALA A 473 18.52 20.55 -6.25
C ALA A 473 19.22 20.05 -4.98
N GLN A 474 20.28 19.23 -5.08
CA GLN A 474 21.06 18.75 -3.95
C GLN A 474 21.79 19.91 -3.22
N VAL A 475 22.42 20.81 -3.98
CA VAL A 475 23.08 22.00 -3.39
C VAL A 475 22.06 22.89 -2.69
N LEU A 476 20.90 23.13 -3.31
CA LEU A 476 19.87 23.98 -2.69
C LEU A 476 19.30 23.34 -1.41
N GLN A 477 19.09 22.04 -1.38
CA GLN A 477 18.70 21.32 -0.17
C GLN A 477 19.77 21.43 0.93
N ALA A 478 21.06 21.32 0.58
CA ALA A 478 22.16 21.51 1.53
C ALA A 478 22.22 22.95 2.08
N VAL A 479 21.93 23.95 1.22
CA VAL A 479 21.81 25.36 1.68
C VAL A 479 20.66 25.48 2.70
N ILE A 480 19.49 24.92 2.42
CA ILE A 480 18.35 24.94 3.33
C ILE A 480 18.70 24.24 4.65
N LEU A 481 19.38 23.08 4.60
CA LEU A 481 19.87 22.38 5.79
C LEU A 481 20.82 23.24 6.60
N GLY A 482 21.76 23.92 5.94
CA GLY A 482 22.69 24.83 6.59
C GLY A 482 22.01 26.05 7.23
N LEU A 483 20.97 26.61 6.62
CA LEU A 483 20.17 27.69 7.21
C LEU A 483 19.40 27.19 8.45
N CYS A 484 18.80 25.99 8.37
CA CYS A 484 18.15 25.37 9.53
C CYS A 484 19.17 25.11 10.65
N LEU A 485 20.37 24.63 10.35
CA LEU A 485 21.43 24.41 11.33
C LEU A 485 21.85 25.71 12.02
N ARG A 486 21.99 26.79 11.25
CA ARG A 486 22.31 28.14 11.80
C ARG A 486 21.22 28.67 12.72
N ALA A 487 19.96 28.34 12.48
CA ALA A 487 18.87 28.72 13.36
C ALA A 487 19.04 28.19 14.79
N PHE A 488 19.74 27.08 14.97
CA PHE A 488 20.06 26.46 16.26
C PHE A 488 21.50 26.77 16.73
N GLY A 489 22.17 27.79 16.14
CA GLY A 489 23.48 28.28 16.59
C GLY A 489 24.68 27.48 16.10
N PHE A 490 24.50 26.51 15.21
CA PHE A 490 25.59 25.71 14.67
C PHE A 490 25.83 26.02 13.18
N HIS A 491 27.00 25.66 12.69
CA HIS A 491 27.37 25.82 11.28
C HIS A 491 28.28 24.69 10.84
N ALA A 492 28.15 24.33 9.57
CA ALA A 492 28.96 23.31 8.89
C ALA A 492 29.36 23.85 7.51
N THR A 493 30.39 23.25 6.92
CA THR A 493 30.84 23.59 5.57
C THR A 493 29.80 23.08 4.54
N MET A 494 29.80 23.72 3.36
CA MET A 494 28.88 23.28 2.29
C MET A 494 29.12 21.82 1.86
N ALA A 495 30.34 21.35 1.90
CA ALA A 495 30.70 19.97 1.59
C ALA A 495 30.10 18.98 2.59
N GLU A 496 30.21 19.28 3.89
CA GLU A 496 29.60 18.48 4.96
C GLU A 496 28.07 18.44 4.84
N LEU A 497 27.45 19.60 4.60
CA LEU A 497 26.00 19.69 4.42
C LEU A 497 25.50 18.89 3.19
N ILE A 498 26.22 18.97 2.06
CA ILE A 498 25.91 18.17 0.87
C ILE A 498 26.08 16.68 1.19
N LEU A 499 27.12 16.31 1.91
CA LEU A 499 27.38 14.90 2.27
C LEU A 499 26.27 14.34 3.17
N VAL A 500 25.93 15.05 4.25
CA VAL A 500 24.82 14.67 5.15
C VAL A 500 23.50 14.59 4.40
N ASN A 501 23.16 15.63 3.60
CA ASN A 501 21.94 15.65 2.81
C ASN A 501 21.86 14.47 1.82
N THR A 502 22.96 14.20 1.13
CA THR A 502 23.00 13.14 0.11
C THR A 502 22.86 11.75 0.74
N ILE A 503 23.58 11.49 1.84
CA ILE A 503 23.49 10.21 2.58
C ILE A 503 22.07 10.02 3.13
N ALA A 504 21.51 11.03 3.81
CA ALA A 504 20.17 10.95 4.38
C ALA A 504 19.09 10.70 3.30
N ASN A 505 19.19 11.37 2.15
CA ASN A 505 18.28 11.16 1.02
C ASN A 505 18.39 9.75 0.42
N LEU A 506 19.61 9.19 0.33
CA LEU A 506 19.80 7.81 -0.12
C LEU A 506 19.13 6.81 0.83
N PHE A 507 19.36 6.93 2.14
CA PHE A 507 18.72 6.06 3.12
C PHE A 507 17.19 6.18 3.08
N ALA A 508 16.65 7.40 3.05
CA ALA A 508 15.22 7.65 2.96
C ALA A 508 14.61 7.11 1.65
N GLY A 509 15.33 7.21 0.54
CA GLY A 509 14.88 6.76 -0.79
C GLY A 509 14.79 5.24 -0.94
N PHE A 510 15.62 4.47 -0.23
CA PHE A 510 15.58 3.01 -0.24
C PHE A 510 14.48 2.43 0.66
N MET A 511 13.98 3.21 1.63
CA MET A 511 12.97 2.72 2.56
C MET A 511 11.56 2.83 1.95
N PRO A 512 10.78 1.74 1.99
CA PRO A 512 9.40 1.71 1.48
C PRO A 512 8.42 2.38 2.46
N VAL A 513 8.84 3.48 3.07
CA VAL A 513 8.02 4.30 3.96
C VAL A 513 7.61 5.57 3.22
N PRO A 514 6.35 6.04 3.32
CA PRO A 514 5.93 7.27 2.70
C PRO A 514 6.90 8.42 3.04
N GLY A 515 7.51 9.04 2.01
CA GLY A 515 8.49 10.11 2.16
C GLY A 515 9.71 9.83 3.02
N GLY A 516 10.00 8.56 3.34
CA GLY A 516 11.09 8.20 4.24
C GLY A 516 10.92 8.73 5.66
N MET A 517 9.66 8.99 6.11
CA MET A 517 9.37 9.53 7.44
C MET A 517 10.02 8.68 8.53
N GLY A 518 10.64 9.33 9.49
CA GLY A 518 11.41 8.70 10.57
C GLY A 518 12.82 8.33 10.16
N VAL A 519 13.02 7.72 9.03
CA VAL A 519 14.34 7.32 8.53
C VAL A 519 15.16 8.54 8.11
N ALA A 520 14.54 9.48 7.40
CA ALA A 520 15.19 10.71 7.01
C ALA A 520 15.60 11.56 8.23
N GLU A 521 14.66 11.73 9.19
CA GLU A 521 14.91 12.49 10.41
C GLU A 521 16.06 11.87 11.22
N ALA A 522 16.07 10.55 11.39
CA ALA A 522 17.14 9.83 12.06
C ALA A 522 18.48 9.96 11.31
N ALA A 523 18.47 9.85 9.97
CA ALA A 523 19.69 9.95 9.16
C ALA A 523 20.28 11.37 9.18
N TYR A 524 19.43 12.42 9.09
CA TYR A 524 19.89 13.80 9.23
C TYR A 524 20.45 14.06 10.63
N THR A 525 19.77 13.62 11.69
CA THR A 525 20.24 13.76 13.08
C THR A 525 21.59 13.07 13.26
N ALA A 526 21.70 11.80 12.85
CA ALA A 526 22.96 11.06 12.95
C ALA A 526 24.10 11.71 12.13
N GLY A 527 23.78 12.18 10.92
CA GLY A 527 24.75 12.88 10.08
C GLY A 527 25.25 14.20 10.70
N LEU A 528 24.36 14.99 11.31
CA LEU A 528 24.72 16.22 12.01
C LEU A 528 25.51 15.93 13.30
N MET A 529 25.15 14.88 14.03
CA MET A 529 25.93 14.43 15.20
C MET A 529 27.35 13.99 14.81
N ALA A 530 27.51 13.34 13.68
CA ALA A 530 28.82 12.97 13.13
C ALA A 530 29.68 14.19 12.72
N LEU A 531 29.07 15.37 12.60
CA LEU A 531 29.75 16.66 12.45
C LEU A 531 30.03 17.36 13.79
N GLY A 532 29.77 16.70 14.93
CA GLY A 532 29.98 17.26 16.27
C GLY A 532 28.81 18.10 16.79
N VAL A 533 27.66 18.12 16.13
CA VAL A 533 26.46 18.82 16.63
C VAL A 533 25.84 17.99 17.76
N PRO A 534 25.53 18.56 18.94
CA PRO A 534 24.89 17.85 20.02
C PRO A 534 23.50 17.29 19.62
N ASN A 535 23.04 16.22 20.31
CA ASN A 535 21.85 15.48 19.93
C ASN A 535 20.59 16.37 19.83
N ALA A 536 20.32 17.23 20.82
CA ALA A 536 19.12 18.07 20.82
C ALA A 536 19.08 19.09 19.66
N PRO A 537 20.11 19.90 19.40
CA PRO A 537 20.17 20.76 18.21
C PRO A 537 20.18 19.99 16.88
N ALA A 538 20.84 18.83 16.81
CA ALA A 538 20.85 18.00 15.60
C ALA A 538 19.44 17.49 15.25
N LEU A 539 18.69 16.99 16.24
CA LEU A 539 17.31 16.55 16.08
C LEU A 539 16.39 17.73 15.73
N SER A 540 16.53 18.88 16.43
CA SER A 540 15.75 20.10 16.16
C SER A 540 15.99 20.62 14.74
N THR A 541 17.24 20.63 14.29
CA THR A 541 17.63 21.00 12.91
C THR A 541 16.99 20.05 11.89
N SER A 542 17.05 18.74 12.15
CA SER A 542 16.46 17.73 11.27
C SER A 542 14.95 17.92 11.14
N ILE A 543 14.24 18.13 12.25
CA ILE A 543 12.80 18.39 12.27
C ILE A 543 12.48 19.71 11.53
N ALA A 544 13.18 20.80 11.80
CA ALA A 544 12.97 22.09 11.13
C ALA A 544 13.21 21.97 9.62
N PHE A 545 14.28 21.31 9.20
CA PHE A 545 14.58 21.07 7.79
C PHE A 545 13.48 20.26 7.11
N ARG A 546 12.99 19.20 7.75
CA ARG A 546 11.89 18.37 7.22
C ARG A 546 10.56 19.11 7.20
N MET A 547 10.30 19.97 8.19
CA MET A 547 9.13 20.86 8.15
C MET A 547 9.14 21.72 6.90
N VAL A 548 10.27 22.35 6.60
CA VAL A 548 10.43 23.26 5.46
C VAL A 548 10.43 22.50 4.11
N THR A 549 11.11 21.35 4.01
CA THR A 549 11.36 20.67 2.73
C THR A 549 10.41 19.53 2.41
N TYR A 550 9.67 19.00 3.39
CA TYR A 550 8.81 17.84 3.20
C TYR A 550 7.37 18.05 3.69
N TYR A 551 7.14 18.56 4.91
CA TYR A 551 5.79 18.65 5.47
C TYR A 551 5.02 19.90 5.00
N LEU A 552 5.67 21.02 4.70
CA LEU A 552 5.04 22.22 4.14
C LEU A 552 4.80 22.16 2.62
N PRO A 553 5.68 21.60 1.79
CA PRO A 553 5.53 21.53 0.33
C PRO A 553 4.21 20.95 -0.18
N PRO A 554 3.55 19.99 0.45
CA PRO A 554 2.22 19.52 0.05
C PRO A 554 1.16 20.62 -0.07
N VAL A 555 1.31 21.77 0.61
CA VAL A 555 0.38 22.90 0.50
C VAL A 555 0.33 23.41 -0.93
N TRP A 556 1.47 23.83 -1.48
CA TRP A 556 1.54 24.28 -2.89
C TRP A 556 1.47 23.11 -3.88
N GLY A 557 1.89 21.92 -3.47
CA GLY A 557 1.71 20.69 -4.24
C GLY A 557 0.25 20.35 -4.49
N SER A 558 -0.65 20.60 -3.54
CA SER A 558 -2.08 20.43 -3.68
C SER A 558 -2.68 21.38 -4.73
N ILE A 559 -2.20 22.63 -4.76
CA ILE A 559 -2.59 23.64 -5.75
C ILE A 559 -2.13 23.20 -7.15
N ALA A 560 -0.88 22.75 -7.27
CA ALA A 560 -0.33 22.25 -8.52
C ALA A 560 -1.10 21.03 -9.05
N MET A 561 -1.48 20.10 -8.16
CA MET A 561 -2.29 18.93 -8.50
C MET A 561 -3.65 19.35 -9.07
N ARG A 562 -4.34 20.31 -8.43
CA ARG A 562 -5.63 20.84 -8.94
C ARG A 562 -5.45 21.47 -10.32
N TRP A 563 -4.40 22.28 -10.49
CA TRP A 563 -4.09 22.93 -11.75
C TRP A 563 -3.85 21.92 -12.88
N LEU A 564 -3.06 20.87 -12.64
CA LEU A 564 -2.79 19.80 -13.62
C LEU A 564 -4.07 19.07 -14.04
N ARG A 565 -4.98 18.80 -13.10
CA ARG A 565 -6.29 18.18 -13.39
C ARG A 565 -7.19 19.09 -14.22
N GLN A 566 -7.28 20.37 -13.85
CA GLN A 566 -8.11 21.36 -14.57
C GLN A 566 -7.66 21.58 -16.02
N HIS A 567 -6.36 21.47 -16.28
CA HIS A 567 -5.78 21.63 -17.62
C HIS A 567 -5.57 20.31 -18.37
N SER A 568 -6.15 19.21 -17.89
CA SER A 568 -6.11 17.88 -18.52
C SER A 568 -4.71 17.29 -18.71
N TYR A 569 -3.75 17.65 -17.86
CA TYR A 569 -2.41 17.05 -17.81
C TYR A 569 -2.36 15.76 -16.98
N LEU A 570 -3.38 15.51 -16.14
CA LEU A 570 -3.53 14.31 -15.30
C LEU A 570 -4.91 13.69 -15.42
#